data_64901c8d115100fb284e78a8929c4e12
#
_entry.id   64901c8d115100fb284e78a8929c4e12
#
_cell.length_a   1.000
_cell.length_b   1.000
_cell.length_c   1.000
_cell.angle_alpha   90.00
_cell.angle_beta   90.00
_cell.angle_gamma   90.00
#
_symmetry.space_group_name_H-M   'P 1'
#
loop_
_entity.id
_entity.type
_entity.pdbx_description
1 polymer ?
#
loop_
_entity_poly.entity_id
_entity_poly.type
_entity_poly.pdbx_seq_one_letter_code
_entity_poly.pdbx_strand_id
1 'polypeptide(L)'
;MTRISIESRPNRPLLKTEAGALIPRLITSNYDHARVALVAGGALLLGGDLVEIEITVGKNCSLEIEEIGGTVAYDADLLESNWNVRITLEENARLIWQGLPFVVSNGANVLRSTEIDLAAGAVACIRETIVLGRHAELGGKILSKCRARVIGKLALVEEIQLDGNQGRPGILGDHRVLDTCLLLGDRS
;
A
#
# COMPACT_ATOMS: atom_id res chain seq x y z
N MET A 1 -10.15 -10.40 1.31
CA MET A 1 -9.95 -8.94 1.48
C MET A 1 -9.50 -8.67 2.91
N THR A 2 -8.47 -7.87 3.12
CA THR A 2 -8.02 -7.37 4.43
C THR A 2 -8.67 -6.02 4.68
N ARG A 3 -9.29 -5.78 5.85
CA ARG A 3 -9.90 -4.49 6.19
C ARG A 3 -9.38 -3.96 7.50
N ILE A 4 -9.18 -2.64 7.53
CA ILE A 4 -8.84 -1.89 8.74
C ILE A 4 -9.69 -0.63 8.74
N SER A 5 -10.49 -0.42 9.79
CA SER A 5 -11.21 0.83 9.98
C SER A 5 -11.09 1.33 11.41
N ILE A 6 -10.93 2.64 11.58
CA ILE A 6 -10.94 3.32 12.86
C ILE A 6 -12.00 4.41 12.87
N GLU A 7 -12.82 4.45 13.92
CA GLU A 7 -13.85 5.46 14.16
C GLU A 7 -13.69 6.06 15.54
N SER A 8 -13.79 7.37 15.67
CA SER A 8 -13.83 8.03 16.99
C SER A 8 -15.14 7.76 17.71
N ARG A 9 -15.07 7.40 18.98
CA ARG A 9 -16.22 7.25 19.88
C ARG A 9 -15.95 7.93 21.22
N PRO A 10 -17.00 8.30 22.00
CA PRO A 10 -16.84 9.12 23.20
C PRO A 10 -15.83 8.62 24.23
N ASN A 11 -15.57 7.33 24.33
CA ASN A 11 -14.70 6.77 25.37
C ASN A 11 -13.46 6.03 24.84
N ARG A 12 -13.44 5.65 23.56
CA ARG A 12 -12.32 4.96 22.92
C ARG A 12 -12.54 4.90 21.41
N PRO A 13 -11.49 4.78 20.60
CA PRO A 13 -11.66 4.50 19.18
C PRO A 13 -12.31 3.12 18.99
N LEU A 14 -13.12 2.99 17.96
CA LEU A 14 -13.56 1.69 17.49
C LEU A 14 -12.63 1.30 16.35
N LEU A 15 -11.69 0.41 16.64
CA LEU A 15 -10.88 -0.25 15.62
C LEU A 15 -11.57 -1.55 15.22
N LYS A 16 -11.87 -1.69 13.93
CA LYS A 16 -12.35 -2.95 13.33
C LYS A 16 -11.29 -3.45 12.38
N THR A 17 -10.97 -4.73 12.46
CA THR A 17 -10.01 -5.39 11.56
C THR A 17 -10.58 -6.70 11.06
N GLU A 18 -10.37 -6.96 9.78
CA GLU A 18 -10.71 -8.22 9.12
C GLU A 18 -9.43 -8.77 8.46
N ALA A 19 -9.10 -10.01 8.76
CA ALA A 19 -7.96 -10.69 8.18
C ALA A 19 -8.32 -11.24 6.80
N GLY A 20 -7.47 -10.93 5.82
CA GLY A 20 -7.46 -11.53 4.49
C GLY A 20 -6.09 -12.15 4.23
N ALA A 21 -5.50 -11.86 3.09
CA ALA A 21 -4.13 -12.26 2.75
C ALA A 21 -3.09 -11.66 3.73
N LEU A 22 -3.37 -10.44 4.22
CA LEU A 22 -2.64 -9.83 5.33
C LEU A 22 -3.50 -9.89 6.60
N ILE A 23 -2.83 -10.06 7.73
CA ILE A 23 -3.43 -10.17 9.06
C ILE A 23 -3.12 -8.91 9.84
N PRO A 24 -4.10 -8.02 10.08
CA PRO A 24 -3.92 -6.86 10.93
C PRO A 24 -3.75 -7.26 12.41
N ARG A 25 -2.76 -6.67 13.08
CA ARG A 25 -2.50 -6.85 14.50
C ARG A 25 -2.43 -5.50 15.19
N LEU A 26 -3.28 -5.28 16.17
CA LEU A 26 -3.22 -4.06 16.96
C LEU A 26 -1.92 -4.02 17.78
N ILE A 27 -1.16 -2.93 17.63
CA ILE A 27 0.02 -2.63 18.46
C ILE A 27 -0.40 -1.76 19.63
N THR A 28 -0.99 -0.60 19.34
CA THR A 28 -1.50 0.33 20.34
C THR A 28 -2.76 1.03 19.84
N SER A 29 -3.61 1.46 20.74
CA SER A 29 -4.72 2.37 20.43
C SER A 29 -4.95 3.34 21.58
N ASN A 30 -5.38 4.57 21.24
CA ASN A 30 -5.67 5.64 22.13
C ASN A 30 -6.84 6.44 21.53
N TYR A 31 -7.66 7.15 22.27
CA TYR A 31 -8.91 7.85 21.93
C TYR A 31 -9.30 7.97 20.45
N ASP A 32 -8.42 8.49 19.59
CA ASP A 32 -8.60 8.78 18.18
C ASP A 32 -7.46 8.22 17.32
N HIS A 33 -6.53 7.47 17.91
CA HIS A 33 -5.34 6.94 17.26
C HIS A 33 -5.23 5.44 17.43
N ALA A 34 -4.80 4.75 16.36
CA ALA A 34 -4.39 3.36 16.42
C ALA A 34 -3.11 3.13 15.59
N ARG A 35 -2.29 2.20 16.07
CA ARG A 35 -1.13 1.68 15.35
C ARG A 35 -1.34 0.19 15.12
N VAL A 36 -1.27 -0.24 13.87
CA VAL A 36 -1.59 -1.60 13.43
C VAL A 36 -0.43 -2.17 12.64
N ALA A 37 0.02 -3.37 13.01
CA ALA A 37 0.95 -4.14 12.20
C ALA A 37 0.19 -4.94 11.13
N LEU A 38 0.71 -5.00 9.92
CA LEU A 38 0.28 -5.90 8.87
C LEU A 38 1.28 -7.06 8.75
N VAL A 39 0.78 -8.27 8.89
CA VAL A 39 1.57 -9.50 8.81
C VAL A 39 1.06 -10.34 7.66
N ALA A 40 1.94 -10.79 6.77
CA ALA A 40 1.56 -11.75 5.73
C ALA A 40 1.09 -13.07 6.37
N GLY A 41 -0.07 -13.56 5.95
CA GLY A 41 -0.63 -14.83 6.43
C GLY A 41 0.04 -16.08 5.85
N GLY A 42 0.87 -15.90 4.82
CA GLY A 42 1.58 -16.94 4.08
C GLY A 42 2.38 -16.35 2.93
N ALA A 43 2.80 -17.16 1.98
CA ALA A 43 3.34 -16.66 0.72
C ALA A 43 2.23 -15.92 -0.04
N LEU A 44 2.55 -14.76 -0.59
CA LEU A 44 1.63 -13.91 -1.33
C LEU A 44 2.14 -13.71 -2.75
N LEU A 45 1.21 -13.33 -3.65
CA LEU A 45 1.53 -12.97 -5.04
C LEU A 45 2.23 -14.09 -5.80
N LEU A 46 1.70 -15.29 -5.63
CA LEU A 46 1.87 -16.39 -6.57
C LEU A 46 1.00 -16.10 -7.81
N GLY A 47 1.29 -16.75 -8.93
CA GLY A 47 0.52 -16.52 -10.16
C GLY A 47 -0.99 -16.70 -9.97
N GLY A 48 -1.76 -15.69 -10.35
CA GLY A 48 -3.23 -15.64 -10.20
C GLY A 48 -3.74 -15.16 -8.84
N ASP A 49 -2.86 -14.87 -7.87
CA ASP A 49 -3.27 -14.36 -6.56
C ASP A 49 -3.91 -12.98 -6.62
N LEU A 50 -4.91 -12.76 -5.76
CA LEU A 50 -5.56 -11.48 -5.54
C LEU A 50 -5.42 -11.06 -4.07
N VAL A 51 -4.64 -10.03 -3.81
CA VAL A 51 -4.52 -9.36 -2.51
C VAL A 51 -5.34 -8.08 -2.54
N GLU A 52 -6.29 -7.96 -1.63
CA GLU A 52 -7.12 -6.76 -1.48
C GLU A 52 -7.02 -6.21 -0.06
N ILE A 53 -6.79 -4.89 0.03
CA ILE A 53 -6.63 -4.16 1.29
C ILE A 53 -7.55 -2.94 1.24
N GLU A 54 -8.41 -2.80 2.23
CA GLU A 54 -9.30 -1.67 2.41
C GLU A 54 -9.02 -0.98 3.75
N ILE A 55 -8.75 0.32 3.70
CA ILE A 55 -8.42 1.15 4.86
C ILE A 55 -9.41 2.31 4.93
N THR A 56 -10.07 2.46 6.08
CA THR A 56 -10.95 3.60 6.35
C THR A 56 -10.53 4.27 7.64
N VAL A 57 -10.20 5.54 7.58
CA VAL A 57 -9.90 6.35 8.76
C VAL A 57 -11.00 7.37 8.95
N GLY A 58 -11.76 7.21 10.01
CA GLY A 58 -12.90 8.05 10.35
C GLY A 58 -12.49 9.47 10.75
N LYS A 59 -13.48 10.34 10.83
CA LYS A 59 -13.30 11.77 11.12
C LYS A 59 -12.49 12.01 12.40
N ASN A 60 -11.49 12.91 12.30
CA ASN A 60 -10.56 13.28 13.36
C ASN A 60 -9.76 12.09 13.96
N CYS A 61 -9.68 10.96 13.25
CA CYS A 61 -8.88 9.81 13.67
C CYS A 61 -7.51 9.79 13.01
N SER A 62 -6.58 9.09 13.65
CA SER A 62 -5.24 8.81 13.11
C SER A 62 -4.98 7.31 13.09
N LEU A 63 -4.43 6.82 11.99
CA LEU A 63 -4.01 5.43 11.83
C LEU A 63 -2.54 5.37 11.37
N GLU A 64 -1.74 4.60 12.09
CA GLU A 64 -0.40 4.21 11.65
C GLU A 64 -0.40 2.74 11.26
N ILE A 65 0.13 2.43 10.07
CA ILE A 65 0.30 1.07 9.58
C ILE A 65 1.78 0.78 9.45
N GLU A 66 2.20 -0.33 10.03
CA GLU A 66 3.54 -0.91 9.89
C GLU A 66 3.45 -2.28 9.24
N GLU A 67 4.26 -2.53 8.25
CA GLU A 67 4.43 -3.88 7.72
C GLU A 67 5.47 -4.64 8.54
N ILE A 68 5.18 -5.91 8.83
CA ILE A 68 6.11 -6.81 9.51
C ILE A 68 6.64 -7.79 8.47
N GLY A 69 7.77 -7.48 7.89
CA GLY A 69 8.34 -8.18 6.75
C GLY A 69 7.91 -7.59 5.41
N GLY A 70 8.84 -7.54 4.47
CA GLY A 70 8.56 -7.13 3.09
C GLY A 70 7.68 -8.14 2.37
N THR A 71 7.09 -7.72 1.27
CA THR A 71 6.29 -8.58 0.39
C THR A 71 7.16 -9.07 -0.76
N VAL A 72 7.06 -10.35 -1.10
CA VAL A 72 7.73 -10.93 -2.27
C VAL A 72 6.68 -11.45 -3.23
N ALA A 73 6.71 -10.95 -4.46
CA ALA A 73 5.99 -11.54 -5.57
C ALA A 73 6.87 -12.59 -6.25
N TYR A 74 6.32 -13.78 -6.41
CA TYR A 74 7.05 -14.94 -6.92
C TYR A 74 6.80 -15.15 -8.42
N ASP A 75 7.53 -16.10 -8.99
CA ASP A 75 7.29 -16.55 -10.37
C ASP A 75 5.81 -16.90 -10.55
N ALA A 76 5.22 -16.35 -11.57
CA ALA A 76 3.78 -16.36 -11.79
C ALA A 76 3.34 -17.37 -12.86
N ASP A 77 4.26 -18.17 -13.45
CA ASP A 77 3.96 -19.07 -14.56
C ASP A 77 3.12 -18.36 -15.65
N LEU A 78 3.50 -17.12 -15.99
CA LEU A 78 2.81 -16.22 -16.91
C LEU A 78 1.44 -15.66 -16.45
N LEU A 79 0.92 -16.07 -15.31
CA LEU A 79 -0.31 -15.50 -14.73
C LEU A 79 -0.01 -14.16 -14.05
N GLU A 80 -0.96 -13.25 -14.10
CA GLU A 80 -0.85 -11.99 -13.38
C GLU A 80 -1.33 -12.16 -11.92
N SER A 81 -0.57 -11.64 -10.96
CA SER A 81 -1.01 -11.48 -9.58
C SER A 81 -1.42 -10.02 -9.33
N ASN A 82 -2.43 -9.82 -8.49
CA ASN A 82 -3.04 -8.52 -8.26
C ASN A 82 -2.88 -8.08 -6.81
N TRP A 83 -2.45 -6.81 -6.60
CA TRP A 83 -2.37 -6.14 -5.31
C TRP A 83 -3.16 -4.84 -5.33
N ASN A 84 -4.35 -4.86 -4.74
CA ASN A 84 -5.29 -3.74 -4.76
C ASN A 84 -5.43 -3.12 -3.37
N VAL A 85 -5.18 -1.82 -3.28
CA VAL A 85 -5.31 -1.03 -2.06
C VAL A 85 -6.35 0.06 -2.27
N ARG A 86 -7.31 0.18 -1.36
CA ARG A 86 -8.26 1.30 -1.30
C ARG A 86 -8.16 1.98 0.05
N ILE A 87 -7.97 3.30 0.03
CA ILE A 87 -7.81 4.14 1.22
C ILE A 87 -8.87 5.24 1.18
N THR A 88 -9.65 5.35 2.25
CA THR A 88 -10.61 6.43 2.44
C THR A 88 -10.31 7.14 3.74
N LEU A 89 -10.02 8.43 3.66
CA LEU A 89 -9.79 9.30 4.83
C LEU A 89 -10.91 10.32 4.94
N GLU A 90 -11.64 10.26 6.06
CA GLU A 90 -12.68 11.22 6.36
C GLU A 90 -12.11 12.58 6.81
N GLU A 91 -12.97 13.53 7.16
CA GLU A 91 -12.58 14.90 7.52
C GLU A 91 -11.55 14.93 8.65
N ASN A 92 -10.43 15.64 8.45
CA ASN A 92 -9.28 15.76 9.37
C ASN A 92 -8.65 14.41 9.76
N ALA A 93 -8.90 13.34 9.03
CA ALA A 93 -8.27 12.05 9.29
C ALA A 93 -6.79 12.05 8.88
N ARG A 94 -5.99 11.21 9.54
CA ARG A 94 -4.56 11.07 9.26
C ARG A 94 -4.18 9.62 9.06
N LEU A 95 -3.40 9.34 8.02
CA LEU A 95 -2.81 8.03 7.76
C LEU A 95 -1.29 8.17 7.59
N ILE A 96 -0.55 7.33 8.30
CA ILE A 96 0.86 7.08 8.04
C ILE A 96 1.00 5.59 7.73
N TRP A 97 1.53 5.27 6.55
CA TRP A 97 1.83 3.89 6.17
C TRP A 97 3.28 3.79 5.73
N GLN A 98 4.09 3.14 6.55
CA GLN A 98 5.48 2.84 6.25
C GLN A 98 5.56 1.44 5.61
N GLY A 99 5.45 1.40 4.28
CA GLY A 99 5.63 0.19 3.52
C GLY A 99 7.08 -0.31 3.58
N LEU A 100 7.23 -1.62 3.70
CA LEU A 100 8.50 -2.32 3.55
C LEU A 100 8.73 -2.68 2.07
N PRO A 101 9.95 -3.14 1.69
CA PRO A 101 10.23 -3.47 0.30
C PRO A 101 9.25 -4.49 -0.28
N PHE A 102 8.72 -4.14 -1.44
CA PHE A 102 7.93 -4.99 -2.31
C PHE A 102 8.84 -5.55 -3.40
N VAL A 103 9.25 -6.80 -3.26
CA VAL A 103 10.23 -7.45 -4.12
C VAL A 103 9.53 -8.16 -5.26
N VAL A 104 9.86 -7.79 -6.49
CA VAL A 104 9.35 -8.41 -7.72
C VAL A 104 10.40 -9.38 -8.23
N SER A 105 10.34 -10.67 -7.82
CA SER A 105 11.34 -11.68 -8.17
C SER A 105 11.29 -12.07 -9.65
N ASN A 106 12.28 -12.82 -10.12
CA ASN A 106 12.27 -13.33 -11.50
C ASN A 106 10.97 -14.09 -11.78
N GLY A 107 10.41 -13.89 -12.96
CA GLY A 107 9.16 -14.53 -13.39
C GLY A 107 7.88 -13.90 -12.80
N ALA A 108 7.97 -13.05 -11.78
CA ALA A 108 6.81 -12.37 -11.24
C ALA A 108 6.16 -11.44 -12.27
N ASN A 109 4.83 -11.38 -12.28
CA ASN A 109 4.03 -10.51 -13.12
C ASN A 109 2.92 -9.88 -12.25
N VAL A 110 3.07 -8.61 -11.87
CA VAL A 110 2.24 -7.96 -10.86
C VAL A 110 1.50 -6.76 -11.44
N LEU A 111 0.19 -6.71 -11.22
CA LEU A 111 -0.60 -5.49 -11.31
C LEU A 111 -0.84 -4.97 -9.88
N ARG A 112 -0.32 -3.77 -9.59
CA ARG A 112 -0.52 -3.08 -8.34
C ARG A 112 -1.38 -1.84 -8.55
N SER A 113 -2.43 -1.68 -7.76
CA SER A 113 -3.35 -0.53 -7.83
C SER A 113 -3.58 0.05 -6.44
N THR A 114 -3.39 1.37 -6.31
CA THR A 114 -3.66 2.12 -5.08
C THR A 114 -4.63 3.25 -5.38
N GLU A 115 -5.81 3.22 -4.76
CA GLU A 115 -6.82 4.27 -4.85
C GLU A 115 -6.95 4.98 -3.50
N ILE A 116 -6.90 6.32 -3.49
CA ILE A 116 -6.88 7.13 -2.28
C ILE A 116 -7.91 8.26 -2.43
N ASP A 117 -8.84 8.33 -1.50
CA ASP A 117 -9.82 9.40 -1.40
C ASP A 117 -9.69 10.13 -0.05
N LEU A 118 -9.40 11.43 -0.10
CA LEU A 118 -9.24 12.30 1.07
C LEU A 118 -10.36 13.34 1.14
N ALA A 119 -11.04 13.41 2.29
CA ALA A 119 -11.94 14.50 2.61
C ALA A 119 -11.17 15.77 3.04
N ALA A 120 -11.90 16.85 3.38
CA ALA A 120 -11.30 18.12 3.80
C ALA A 120 -10.41 17.96 5.06
N GLY A 121 -9.24 18.56 5.07
CA GLY A 121 -8.27 18.49 6.17
C GLY A 121 -7.63 17.13 6.39
N ALA A 122 -7.95 16.12 5.58
CA ALA A 122 -7.32 14.80 5.68
C ALA A 122 -5.91 14.80 5.10
N VAL A 123 -5.01 14.01 5.70
CA VAL A 123 -3.60 13.89 5.30
C VAL A 123 -3.19 12.43 5.25
N ALA A 124 -2.54 12.01 4.16
CA ALA A 124 -1.91 10.71 4.02
C ALA A 124 -0.41 10.86 3.75
N CYS A 125 0.40 10.09 4.47
CA CYS A 125 1.84 9.91 4.21
C CYS A 125 2.09 8.42 3.99
N ILE A 126 2.46 8.05 2.76
CA ILE A 126 2.62 6.65 2.36
C ILE A 126 4.00 6.49 1.74
N ARG A 127 4.80 5.57 2.25
CA ARG A 127 6.07 5.17 1.65
C ARG A 127 5.91 3.82 0.97
N GLU A 128 6.40 3.72 -0.23
CA GLU A 128 6.42 2.50 -1.04
C GLU A 128 7.82 2.30 -1.61
N THR A 129 8.34 1.08 -1.48
CA THR A 129 9.64 0.71 -2.02
C THR A 129 9.48 -0.51 -2.91
N ILE A 130 9.67 -0.36 -4.22
CA ILE A 130 9.67 -1.47 -5.19
C ILE A 130 11.10 -1.89 -5.43
N VAL A 131 11.37 -3.19 -5.34
CA VAL A 131 12.68 -3.79 -5.59
C VAL A 131 12.56 -4.83 -6.71
N LEU A 132 13.28 -4.64 -7.81
CA LEU A 132 13.34 -5.60 -8.89
C LEU A 132 14.37 -6.69 -8.60
N GLY A 133 13.87 -7.90 -8.41
CA GLY A 133 14.67 -9.10 -8.16
C GLY A 133 15.21 -9.22 -6.74
N ARG A 134 15.43 -10.44 -6.34
CA ARG A 134 16.22 -10.81 -5.15
C ARG A 134 17.71 -10.77 -5.48
N HIS A 135 18.54 -11.24 -4.57
CA HIS A 135 19.98 -11.38 -4.82
C HIS A 135 20.23 -12.25 -6.07
N ALA A 136 21.06 -11.75 -6.99
CA ALA A 136 21.40 -12.37 -8.27
C ALA A 136 20.24 -12.52 -9.28
N GLU A 137 19.07 -11.89 -9.04
CA GLU A 137 17.96 -11.86 -9.98
C GLU A 137 17.89 -10.52 -10.73
N LEU A 138 17.32 -10.53 -11.93
CA LEU A 138 17.01 -9.31 -12.69
C LEU A 138 15.69 -8.69 -12.26
N GLY A 139 14.76 -9.52 -11.79
CA GLY A 139 13.42 -9.14 -11.42
C GLY A 139 12.38 -9.49 -12.49
N GLY A 140 11.12 -9.47 -12.09
CA GLY A 140 9.96 -9.69 -12.93
C GLY A 140 9.39 -8.39 -13.48
N LYS A 141 8.07 -8.41 -13.74
CA LYS A 141 7.29 -7.29 -14.25
C LYS A 141 6.36 -6.75 -13.20
N ILE A 142 6.22 -5.45 -13.13
CA ILE A 142 5.22 -4.77 -12.32
C ILE A 142 4.65 -3.58 -13.07
N LEU A 143 3.31 -3.48 -13.07
CA LEU A 143 2.57 -2.28 -13.44
C LEU A 143 1.97 -1.72 -12.17
N SER A 144 2.51 -0.60 -11.67
CA SER A 144 2.02 0.10 -10.48
C SER A 144 1.20 1.31 -10.88
N LYS A 145 -0.03 1.40 -10.39
CA LYS A 145 -0.97 2.49 -10.62
C LYS A 145 -1.36 3.14 -9.30
N CYS A 146 -1.26 4.46 -9.23
CA CYS A 146 -1.73 5.23 -8.10
C CYS A 146 -2.68 6.32 -8.56
N ARG A 147 -3.85 6.40 -7.92
CA ARG A 147 -4.81 7.47 -8.14
C ARG A 147 -5.24 8.05 -6.80
N ALA A 148 -5.16 9.37 -6.68
CA ALA A 148 -5.62 10.06 -5.47
C ALA A 148 -6.58 11.20 -5.80
N ARG A 149 -7.61 11.33 -4.97
CA ARG A 149 -8.53 12.48 -4.96
C ARG A 149 -8.47 13.18 -3.62
N VAL A 150 -8.52 14.50 -3.67
CA VAL A 150 -8.64 15.36 -2.49
C VAL A 150 -9.90 16.20 -2.64
N ILE A 151 -10.82 16.08 -1.70
CA ILE A 151 -12.15 16.76 -1.74
C ILE A 151 -12.83 16.49 -3.09
N GLY A 152 -12.87 15.21 -3.51
CA GLY A 152 -13.49 14.76 -4.77
C GLY A 152 -12.74 15.15 -6.05
N LYS A 153 -11.72 16.02 -5.98
CA LYS A 153 -10.93 16.45 -7.14
C LYS A 153 -9.72 15.54 -7.33
N LEU A 154 -9.45 15.18 -8.59
CA LEU A 154 -8.27 14.39 -8.94
C LEU A 154 -7.00 15.19 -8.63
N ALA A 155 -6.16 14.65 -7.74
CA ALA A 155 -4.92 15.26 -7.29
C ALA A 155 -3.66 14.55 -7.83
N LEU A 156 -3.74 13.23 -8.03
CA LEU A 156 -2.65 12.42 -8.56
C LEU A 156 -3.18 11.33 -9.48
N VAL A 157 -2.51 11.11 -10.60
CA VAL A 157 -2.57 9.89 -11.41
C VAL A 157 -1.15 9.55 -11.79
N GLU A 158 -0.70 8.39 -11.36
CA GLU A 158 0.62 7.88 -11.68
C GLU A 158 0.49 6.44 -12.19
N GLU A 159 1.24 6.12 -13.22
CA GLU A 159 1.38 4.77 -13.73
C GLU A 159 2.85 4.52 -14.06
N ILE A 160 3.44 3.51 -13.41
CA ILE A 160 4.84 3.13 -13.58
C ILE A 160 4.90 1.67 -13.97
N GLN A 161 5.49 1.39 -15.12
CA GLN A 161 5.75 0.04 -15.58
C GLN A 161 7.24 -0.26 -15.49
N LEU A 162 7.60 -1.30 -14.74
CA LEU A 162 8.97 -1.77 -14.58
C LEU A 162 9.07 -3.23 -15.06
N ASP A 163 10.21 -3.56 -15.67
CA ASP A 163 10.55 -4.90 -16.11
C ASP A 163 12.04 -5.13 -15.83
N GLY A 164 12.36 -6.08 -14.96
CA GLY A 164 13.74 -6.37 -14.58
C GLY A 164 14.62 -6.84 -15.72
N ASN A 165 14.02 -7.36 -16.79
CA ASN A 165 14.72 -7.80 -18.00
C ASN A 165 14.88 -6.70 -19.06
N GLN A 166 14.25 -5.53 -18.86
CA GLN A 166 14.28 -4.41 -19.79
C GLN A 166 14.58 -3.12 -19.05
N GLY A 167 15.84 -2.73 -19.00
CA GLY A 167 16.20 -1.41 -18.47
C GLY A 167 15.46 -0.32 -19.27
N ARG A 168 14.73 0.55 -18.57
CA ARG A 168 14.08 1.72 -19.19
C ARG A 168 14.86 2.98 -18.81
N PRO A 169 15.64 3.54 -19.76
CA PRO A 169 16.26 4.85 -19.55
C PRO A 169 15.21 5.90 -19.15
N GLY A 170 15.54 6.72 -18.17
CA GLY A 170 14.64 7.78 -17.71
C GLY A 170 13.68 7.40 -16.58
N ILE A 171 13.59 6.11 -16.19
CA ILE A 171 12.86 5.66 -14.99
C ILE A 171 13.87 5.16 -13.94
N LEU A 172 14.41 3.98 -14.12
CA LEU A 172 15.38 3.40 -13.17
C LEU A 172 16.83 3.38 -13.71
N GLY A 173 17.02 3.43 -15.04
CA GLY A 173 18.33 3.19 -15.64
C GLY A 173 18.86 1.82 -15.23
N ASP A 174 20.05 1.79 -14.62
CA ASP A 174 20.69 0.57 -14.10
C ASP A 174 20.32 0.24 -12.66
N HIS A 175 19.44 1.06 -12.03
CA HIS A 175 19.00 0.84 -10.66
C HIS A 175 17.83 -0.17 -10.61
N ARG A 176 17.67 -0.81 -9.46
CA ARG A 176 16.64 -1.83 -9.23
C ARG A 176 15.66 -1.48 -8.12
N VAL A 177 15.82 -0.31 -7.54
CA VAL A 177 15.00 0.14 -6.41
C VAL A 177 14.35 1.47 -6.76
N LEU A 178 13.04 1.51 -6.64
CA LEU A 178 12.24 2.72 -6.66
C LEU A 178 11.65 2.91 -5.27
N ASP A 179 12.05 3.98 -4.59
CA ASP A 179 11.52 4.36 -3.27
C ASP A 179 10.75 5.67 -3.41
N THR A 180 9.48 5.64 -3.06
CA THR A 180 8.55 6.76 -3.22
C THR A 180 7.94 7.11 -1.87
N CYS A 181 7.91 8.41 -1.55
CA CYS A 181 7.16 8.94 -0.42
C CYS A 181 6.06 9.86 -0.94
N LEU A 182 4.82 9.44 -0.78
CA LEU A 182 3.64 10.18 -1.20
C LEU A 182 3.05 10.93 -0.01
N LEU A 183 3.03 12.25 -0.08
CA LEU A 183 2.36 13.12 0.89
C LEU A 183 1.17 13.80 0.21
N LEU A 184 -0.02 13.46 0.65
CA LEU A 184 -1.29 14.00 0.14
C LEU A 184 -2.06 14.71 1.24
N GLY A 185 -2.80 15.73 0.87
CA GLY A 185 -3.70 16.46 1.74
C GLY A 185 -3.51 17.98 1.66
N ASP A 186 -4.27 18.70 2.48
CA ASP A 186 -4.21 20.15 2.52
C ASP A 186 -2.96 20.60 3.29
N ARG A 187 -2.20 21.49 2.69
CA ARG A 187 -1.14 22.27 3.36
C ARG A 187 -1.79 23.52 3.93
N SER A 188 -2.46 23.36 5.07
CA SER A 188 -2.91 24.53 5.85
C SER A 188 -1.73 25.19 6.55
#